data_6d9640682148187de74424ace2a061d1
#
_entry.id   6d9640682148187de74424ace2a061d1
#
_cell.length_a   1.000
_cell.length_b   1.000
_cell.length_c   1.000
_cell.angle_alpha   90.00
_cell.angle_beta   90.00
_cell.angle_gamma   90.00
#
_symmetry.space_group_name_H-M   'P 1'
#
loop_
_entity.id
_entity.type
_entity.pdbx_description
1 polymer ?
#
loop_
_entity_poly.entity_id
_entity_poly.type
_entity_poly.pdbx_seq_one_letter_code
_entity_poly.pdbx_strand_id
1 'polypeptide(L)'
;MTFLLRALIKLGILKNDLDYHLLRASMVIIFLFFGYQKWFDYEAQALLPYIGHGPLIFWMYPVFGVRGATYFLGVAEWLFAALLFAGYWNKRLGILGALGSCFTFIATTTIIPFMPDGWAASAGGFPAMTEKVAFLMKDIVLFAVSFYLLKQDVMRASLSGKRLQGSLMSGQTSAWTSSQQNT
;
A
#
# COMPACT_ATOMS: atom_id res chain seq x y z
N MET A 1 7.58 14.27 31.49
CA MET A 1 7.78 13.26 30.44
C MET A 1 7.40 11.85 30.87
N THR A 2 7.81 11.37 32.04
CA THR A 2 7.50 10.04 32.59
C THR A 2 6.00 9.77 32.84
N PHE A 3 5.19 10.78 33.21
CA PHE A 3 3.76 10.60 33.45
C PHE A 3 3.00 10.33 32.14
N LEU A 4 3.30 11.08 31.09
CA LEU A 4 2.68 10.93 29.76
C LEU A 4 3.00 9.57 29.12
N LEU A 5 4.26 9.13 29.25
CA LEU A 5 4.69 7.79 28.81
C LEU A 5 3.95 6.68 29.55
N ARG A 6 3.80 6.78 30.87
CA ARG A 6 3.04 5.81 31.69
C ARG A 6 1.56 5.80 31.34
N ALA A 7 0.96 6.97 31.06
CA ALA A 7 -0.44 7.08 30.62
C ALA A 7 -0.66 6.40 29.27
N LEU A 8 0.20 6.65 28.28
CA LEU A 8 0.15 6.01 26.94
C LEU A 8 0.29 4.50 27.01
N ILE A 9 1.23 3.99 27.83
CA ILE A 9 1.42 2.55 28.05
C ILE A 9 0.19 1.94 28.75
N LYS A 10 -0.37 2.64 29.74
CA LYS A 10 -1.53 2.18 30.50
C LYS A 10 -2.83 2.18 29.67
N LEU A 11 -2.98 3.10 28.76
CA LEU A 11 -4.11 3.16 27.80
C LEU A 11 -4.11 2.02 26.76
N GLY A 12 -3.01 1.26 26.67
CA GLY A 12 -2.91 0.16 25.70
C GLY A 12 -2.85 0.57 24.23
N ILE A 13 -2.77 1.86 23.94
CA ILE A 13 -2.74 2.42 22.57
C ILE A 13 -1.54 1.89 21.78
N LEU A 14 -0.44 1.56 22.48
CA LEU A 14 0.78 1.03 21.86
C LEU A 14 0.86 -0.51 21.90
N LYS A 15 -0.23 -1.18 22.34
CA LYS A 15 -0.34 -2.65 22.35
C LYS A 15 -1.09 -3.15 21.11
N ASN A 16 -0.89 -4.40 20.77
CA ASN A 16 -1.67 -5.16 19.79
C ASN A 16 -1.55 -4.71 18.33
N ASP A 17 -0.36 -4.25 17.88
CA ASP A 17 -0.13 -3.89 16.46
C ASP A 17 -1.09 -2.82 15.92
N LEU A 18 -1.56 -1.91 16.78
CA LEU A 18 -2.52 -0.86 16.40
C LEU A 18 -1.99 0.01 15.25
N ASP A 19 -0.70 0.32 15.26
CA ASP A 19 0.02 1.03 14.18
C ASP A 19 -0.13 0.33 12.83
N TYR A 20 0.10 -0.97 12.80
CA TYR A 20 -0.08 -1.79 11.60
C TYR A 20 -1.55 -1.78 11.12
N HIS A 21 -2.50 -1.90 12.02
CA HIS A 21 -3.92 -1.89 11.67
C HIS A 21 -4.39 -0.51 11.18
N LEU A 22 -3.93 0.57 11.82
CA LEU A 22 -4.24 1.94 11.41
C LEU A 22 -3.66 2.25 10.03
N LEU A 23 -2.39 1.93 9.78
CA LEU A 23 -1.77 2.15 8.48
C LEU A 23 -2.48 1.37 7.38
N ARG A 24 -2.88 0.11 7.65
CA ARG A 24 -3.64 -0.70 6.70
C ARG A 24 -5.02 -0.11 6.42
N ALA A 25 -5.75 0.28 7.46
CA ALA A 25 -7.08 0.89 7.31
C ALA A 25 -6.98 2.20 6.52
N SER A 26 -5.98 3.04 6.81
CA SER A 26 -5.76 4.29 6.08
C SER A 26 -5.50 4.05 4.60
N MET A 27 -4.70 3.05 4.25
CA MET A 27 -4.43 2.69 2.85
C MET A 27 -5.68 2.18 2.13
N VAL A 28 -6.50 1.35 2.80
CA VAL A 28 -7.77 0.88 2.25
C VAL A 28 -8.70 2.06 1.96
N ILE A 29 -8.83 2.99 2.92
CA ILE A 29 -9.67 4.19 2.77
C ILE A 29 -9.18 5.04 1.60
N ILE A 30 -7.88 5.31 1.51
CA ILE A 30 -7.28 6.09 0.43
C ILE A 30 -7.63 5.46 -0.92
N PHE A 31 -7.34 4.18 -1.13
CA PHE A 31 -7.62 3.52 -2.40
C PHE A 31 -9.11 3.44 -2.73
N LEU A 32 -9.99 3.30 -1.74
CA LEU A 32 -11.43 3.33 -1.98
C LEU A 32 -11.90 4.70 -2.51
N PHE A 33 -11.48 5.78 -1.87
CA PHE A 33 -11.91 7.12 -2.25
C PHE A 33 -11.25 7.59 -3.56
N PHE A 34 -9.95 7.37 -3.74
CA PHE A 34 -9.28 7.73 -4.98
C PHE A 34 -9.78 6.88 -6.15
N GLY A 35 -10.01 5.57 -5.95
CA GLY A 35 -10.61 4.71 -6.97
C GLY A 35 -12.04 5.13 -7.33
N TYR A 36 -12.83 5.60 -6.37
CA TYR A 36 -14.16 6.12 -6.63
C TYR A 36 -14.15 7.36 -7.54
N GLN A 37 -13.21 8.29 -7.33
CA GLN A 37 -13.09 9.49 -8.15
C GLN A 37 -12.83 9.18 -9.63
N LYS A 38 -12.17 8.08 -9.94
CA LYS A 38 -11.81 7.67 -11.31
C LYS A 38 -13.01 7.40 -12.22
N TRP A 39 -14.21 7.30 -11.67
CA TRP A 39 -15.43 7.09 -12.44
C TRP A 39 -16.03 8.39 -13.01
N PHE A 40 -15.51 9.56 -12.64
CA PHE A 40 -16.05 10.87 -13.01
C PHE A 40 -15.18 11.57 -14.04
N ASP A 41 -15.84 12.38 -14.90
CA ASP A 41 -15.17 13.12 -16.00
C ASP A 41 -14.19 14.17 -15.50
N TYR A 42 -14.52 14.86 -14.41
CA TYR A 42 -13.62 15.87 -13.84
C TYR A 42 -12.26 15.30 -13.48
N GLU A 43 -12.24 14.08 -12.94
CA GLU A 43 -11.00 13.40 -12.55
C GLU A 43 -10.19 12.97 -13.77
N ALA A 44 -10.88 12.49 -14.82
CA ALA A 44 -10.22 12.13 -16.08
C ALA A 44 -9.48 13.33 -16.69
N GLN A 45 -10.09 14.53 -16.65
CA GLN A 45 -9.44 15.77 -17.09
C GLN A 45 -8.31 16.21 -16.15
N ALA A 46 -8.50 16.09 -14.84
CA ALA A 46 -7.48 16.44 -13.85
C ALA A 46 -6.22 15.58 -13.97
N LEU A 47 -6.36 14.32 -14.41
CA LEU A 47 -5.24 13.39 -14.56
C LEU A 47 -4.42 13.58 -15.85
N LEU A 48 -4.89 14.38 -16.82
CA LEU A 48 -4.18 14.58 -18.09
C LEU A 48 -2.69 14.95 -17.91
N PRO A 49 -2.33 15.95 -17.11
CA PRO A 49 -0.92 16.30 -16.92
C PRO A 49 -0.11 15.23 -16.18
N TYR A 50 -0.74 14.46 -15.30
CA TYR A 50 -0.04 13.44 -14.50
C TYR A 50 0.29 12.21 -15.32
N ILE A 51 -0.70 11.64 -16.01
CA ILE A 51 -0.49 10.44 -16.82
C ILE A 51 0.34 10.78 -18.06
N GLY A 52 0.04 11.90 -18.74
CA GLY A 52 0.74 12.30 -19.95
C GLY A 52 2.23 12.55 -19.79
N HIS A 53 2.69 12.96 -18.59
CA HIS A 53 4.10 13.23 -18.27
C HIS A 53 4.71 12.18 -17.34
N GLY A 54 3.94 11.15 -16.98
CA GLY A 54 4.43 10.08 -16.11
C GLY A 54 5.32 9.07 -16.87
N PRO A 55 6.62 8.96 -16.56
CA PRO A 55 7.53 8.11 -17.33
C PRO A 55 7.16 6.62 -17.32
N LEU A 56 6.44 6.16 -16.30
CA LEU A 56 6.02 4.75 -16.17
C LEU A 56 4.58 4.51 -16.63
N ILE A 57 3.75 5.55 -16.82
CA ILE A 57 2.31 5.42 -17.06
C ILE A 57 1.81 6.14 -18.31
N PHE A 58 2.63 6.94 -19.04
CA PHE A 58 2.22 7.69 -20.24
C PHE A 58 1.61 6.80 -21.34
N TRP A 59 2.03 5.54 -21.41
CA TRP A 59 1.53 4.56 -22.37
C TRP A 59 0.05 4.23 -22.21
N MET A 60 -0.54 4.55 -21.06
CA MET A 60 -1.96 4.24 -20.80
C MET A 60 -2.90 4.99 -21.74
N TYR A 61 -2.56 6.23 -22.13
CA TYR A 61 -3.41 7.01 -23.03
C TYR A 61 -3.42 6.48 -24.46
N PRO A 62 -2.31 6.14 -25.12
CA PRO A 62 -2.33 5.46 -26.40
C PRO A 62 -3.07 4.14 -26.43
N VAL A 63 -3.07 3.37 -25.32
CA VAL A 63 -3.67 2.05 -25.24
C VAL A 63 -5.16 2.11 -24.90
N PHE A 64 -5.56 2.92 -23.92
CA PHE A 64 -6.92 2.90 -23.36
C PHE A 64 -7.71 4.19 -23.67
N GLY A 65 -7.08 5.21 -24.22
CA GLY A 65 -7.66 6.57 -24.26
C GLY A 65 -7.76 7.19 -22.87
N VAL A 66 -8.20 8.45 -22.80
CA VAL A 66 -8.25 9.21 -21.55
C VAL A 66 -9.20 8.56 -20.52
N ARG A 67 -10.41 8.24 -20.93
CA ARG A 67 -11.42 7.62 -20.04
C ARG A 67 -11.07 6.18 -19.67
N GLY A 68 -10.59 5.41 -20.65
CA GLY A 68 -10.19 4.03 -20.41
C GLY A 68 -9.02 3.91 -19.42
N ALA A 69 -8.03 4.80 -19.51
CA ALA A 69 -6.92 4.88 -18.55
C ALA A 69 -7.41 5.21 -17.14
N THR A 70 -8.36 6.15 -17.01
CA THR A 70 -8.93 6.50 -15.70
C THR A 70 -9.71 5.33 -15.10
N TYR A 71 -10.53 4.64 -15.89
CA TYR A 71 -11.24 3.44 -15.42
C TYR A 71 -10.28 2.31 -15.01
N PHE A 72 -9.23 2.10 -15.80
CA PHE A 72 -8.21 1.10 -15.46
C PHE A 72 -7.57 1.41 -14.09
N LEU A 73 -7.22 2.67 -13.83
CA LEU A 73 -6.70 3.09 -12.52
C LEU A 73 -7.73 2.88 -11.40
N GLY A 74 -8.99 3.25 -11.62
CA GLY A 74 -10.06 3.06 -10.64
C GLY A 74 -10.26 1.60 -10.26
N VAL A 75 -10.28 0.69 -11.24
CA VAL A 75 -10.37 -0.76 -11.01
C VAL A 75 -9.14 -1.27 -10.25
N ALA A 76 -7.93 -0.84 -10.64
CA ALA A 76 -6.70 -1.23 -9.97
C ALA A 76 -6.67 -0.77 -8.51
N GLU A 77 -7.06 0.48 -8.23
CA GLU A 77 -7.11 1.04 -6.88
C GLU A 77 -8.13 0.29 -6.01
N TRP A 78 -9.31 -0.02 -6.52
CA TRP A 78 -10.30 -0.83 -5.79
C TRP A 78 -9.84 -2.26 -5.55
N LEU A 79 -9.14 -2.87 -6.52
CA LEU A 79 -8.53 -4.18 -6.35
C LEU A 79 -7.49 -4.15 -5.22
N PHE A 80 -6.62 -3.13 -5.19
CA PHE A 80 -5.62 -3.00 -4.12
C PHE A 80 -6.28 -2.74 -2.76
N ALA A 81 -7.34 -1.92 -2.70
CA ALA A 81 -8.14 -1.74 -1.49
C ALA A 81 -8.70 -3.08 -0.98
N ALA A 82 -9.29 -3.88 -1.87
CA ALA A 82 -9.85 -5.19 -1.54
C ALA A 82 -8.77 -6.19 -1.06
N LEU A 83 -7.62 -6.23 -1.74
CA LEU A 83 -6.49 -7.09 -1.36
C LEU A 83 -5.88 -6.68 -0.03
N LEU A 84 -5.68 -5.38 0.22
CA LEU A 84 -5.21 -4.87 1.51
C LEU A 84 -6.21 -5.18 2.62
N PHE A 85 -7.50 -5.02 2.37
CA PHE A 85 -8.55 -5.37 3.34
C PHE A 85 -8.56 -6.87 3.62
N ALA A 86 -8.54 -7.72 2.60
CA ALA A 86 -8.44 -9.17 2.76
C ALA A 86 -7.16 -9.61 3.50
N GLY A 87 -6.11 -8.80 3.47
CA GLY A 87 -4.88 -8.99 4.23
C GLY A 87 -5.05 -9.02 5.76
N TYR A 88 -6.18 -8.60 6.31
CA TYR A 88 -6.49 -8.83 7.72
C TYR A 88 -6.58 -10.31 8.05
N TRP A 89 -7.15 -11.10 7.17
CA TRP A 89 -7.36 -12.55 7.35
C TRP A 89 -6.30 -13.39 6.63
N ASN A 90 -5.94 -13.01 5.39
CA ASN A 90 -4.98 -13.74 4.58
C ASN A 90 -3.78 -12.87 4.21
N LYS A 91 -2.63 -13.12 4.85
CA LYS A 91 -1.41 -12.34 4.64
C LYS A 91 -0.87 -12.40 3.21
N ARG A 92 -1.14 -13.48 2.46
CA ARG A 92 -0.73 -13.58 1.05
C ARG A 92 -1.47 -12.55 0.19
N LEU A 93 -2.78 -12.35 0.43
CA LEU A 93 -3.55 -11.30 -0.25
C LEU A 93 -3.07 -9.90 0.15
N GLY A 94 -2.76 -9.70 1.44
CA GLY A 94 -2.16 -8.46 1.92
C GLY A 94 -0.82 -8.14 1.23
N ILE A 95 0.03 -9.14 1.01
CA ILE A 95 1.29 -9.00 0.27
C ILE A 95 1.02 -8.52 -1.16
N LEU A 96 0.06 -9.13 -1.87
CA LEU A 96 -0.29 -8.71 -3.24
C LEU A 96 -0.81 -7.28 -3.28
N GLY A 97 -1.70 -6.90 -2.35
CA GLY A 97 -2.21 -5.54 -2.24
C GLY A 97 -1.10 -4.52 -1.94
N ALA A 98 -0.19 -4.85 -1.01
CA ALA A 98 0.93 -3.98 -0.67
C ALA A 98 1.95 -3.85 -1.81
N LEU A 99 2.22 -4.91 -2.58
CA LEU A 99 3.04 -4.85 -3.79
C LEU A 99 2.42 -3.95 -4.86
N GLY A 100 1.12 -4.11 -5.15
CA GLY A 100 0.42 -3.24 -6.07
C GLY A 100 0.45 -1.76 -5.62
N SER A 101 0.25 -1.51 -4.32
CA SER A 101 0.37 -0.18 -3.72
C SER A 101 1.77 0.41 -3.90
N CYS A 102 2.82 -0.36 -3.62
CA CYS A 102 4.21 0.09 -3.83
C CYS A 102 4.45 0.48 -5.28
N PHE A 103 4.00 -0.35 -6.23
CA PHE A 103 4.12 -0.05 -7.66
C PHE A 103 3.39 1.24 -8.05
N THR A 104 2.15 1.42 -7.57
CA THR A 104 1.36 2.63 -7.81
C THR A 104 2.11 3.88 -7.36
N PHE A 105 2.58 3.90 -6.10
CA PHE A 105 3.21 5.09 -5.53
C PHE A 105 4.64 5.33 -6.04
N ILE A 106 5.36 4.29 -6.46
CA ILE A 106 6.60 4.49 -7.24
C ILE A 106 6.27 5.18 -8.56
N ALA A 107 5.26 4.67 -9.30
CA ALA A 107 4.90 5.23 -10.59
C ALA A 107 4.49 6.71 -10.49
N THR A 108 3.65 7.05 -9.50
CA THR A 108 3.21 8.45 -9.29
C THR A 108 4.34 9.35 -8.78
N THR A 109 5.20 8.87 -7.90
CA THR A 109 6.35 9.65 -7.42
C THR A 109 7.35 9.99 -8.53
N THR A 110 7.53 9.09 -9.51
CA THR A 110 8.41 9.35 -10.67
C THR A 110 7.89 10.45 -11.60
N ILE A 111 6.63 10.88 -11.45
CA ILE A 111 6.08 12.00 -12.23
C ILE A 111 6.64 13.35 -11.76
N ILE A 112 7.00 13.49 -10.48
CA ILE A 112 7.40 14.77 -9.87
C ILE A 112 8.41 15.56 -10.69
N PRO A 113 9.55 14.98 -11.13
CA PRO A 113 10.54 15.72 -11.90
C PRO A 113 10.08 16.12 -13.32
N PHE A 114 9.06 15.45 -13.85
CA PHE A 114 8.56 15.65 -15.21
C PHE A 114 7.26 16.44 -15.27
N MET A 115 6.74 16.89 -14.08
CA MET A 115 5.49 17.63 -14.03
C MET A 115 5.61 19.01 -14.66
N PRO A 116 4.83 19.33 -15.72
CA PRO A 116 4.83 20.67 -16.31
C PRO A 116 4.28 21.68 -15.29
N ASP A 117 4.92 22.83 -15.20
CA ASP A 117 4.60 23.88 -14.22
C ASP A 117 4.56 23.37 -12.77
N GLY A 118 5.38 22.38 -12.45
CA GLY A 118 5.43 21.76 -11.13
C GLY A 118 6.06 22.64 -10.06
N TRP A 119 6.87 23.63 -10.50
CA TRP A 119 7.60 24.53 -9.62
C TRP A 119 7.19 25.98 -9.86
N ALA A 120 6.90 26.70 -8.78
CA ALA A 120 6.35 28.06 -8.84
C ALA A 120 7.40 29.07 -9.32
N ALA A 121 7.36 29.48 -10.59
CA ALA A 121 8.26 30.47 -11.15
C ALA A 121 8.20 31.81 -10.42
N SER A 122 7.04 32.21 -9.91
CA SER A 122 6.83 33.43 -9.10
C SER A 122 7.62 33.43 -7.78
N ALA A 123 8.01 32.25 -7.29
CA ALA A 123 8.78 32.07 -6.06
C ALA A 123 10.24 31.62 -6.33
N GLY A 124 10.73 31.78 -7.58
CA GLY A 124 12.07 31.40 -7.98
C GLY A 124 12.23 29.95 -8.47
N GLY A 125 11.13 29.21 -8.65
CA GLY A 125 11.17 27.82 -9.10
C GLY A 125 11.45 26.82 -7.97
N PHE A 126 12.21 25.77 -8.27
CA PHE A 126 12.57 24.74 -7.26
C PHE A 126 13.25 25.37 -6.03
N PRO A 127 12.87 24.98 -4.79
CA PRO A 127 11.93 23.90 -4.40
C PRO A 127 10.49 24.37 -4.11
N ALA A 128 10.07 25.55 -4.58
CA ALA A 128 8.71 26.06 -4.37
C ALA A 128 7.71 25.28 -5.23
N MET A 129 6.92 24.42 -4.60
CA MET A 129 5.98 23.51 -5.28
C MET A 129 4.68 24.23 -5.67
N THR A 130 4.16 23.90 -6.85
CA THR A 130 2.76 24.17 -7.18
C THR A 130 1.85 23.07 -6.62
N GLU A 131 0.53 23.26 -6.69
CA GLU A 131 -0.45 22.28 -6.24
C GLU A 131 -0.25 20.89 -6.87
N LYS A 132 0.17 20.86 -8.15
CA LYS A 132 0.42 19.62 -8.90
C LYS A 132 1.50 18.75 -8.24
N VAL A 133 2.65 19.34 -7.92
CA VAL A 133 3.75 18.63 -7.26
C VAL A 133 3.42 18.36 -5.80
N ALA A 134 2.83 19.34 -5.09
CA ALA A 134 2.41 19.16 -3.70
C ALA A 134 1.43 17.98 -3.53
N PHE A 135 0.52 17.80 -4.50
CA PHE A 135 -0.37 16.65 -4.53
C PHE A 135 0.39 15.30 -4.65
N LEU A 136 1.45 15.24 -5.45
CA LEU A 136 2.26 14.03 -5.62
C LEU A 136 3.19 13.75 -4.43
N MET A 137 3.58 14.77 -3.67
CA MET A 137 4.52 14.60 -2.54
C MET A 137 3.98 13.69 -1.44
N LYS A 138 2.66 13.62 -1.25
CA LYS A 138 2.06 12.65 -0.32
C LYS A 138 2.36 11.19 -0.70
N ASP A 139 2.58 10.92 -1.98
CA ASP A 139 2.77 9.56 -2.48
C ASP A 139 4.10 8.95 -2.02
N ILE A 140 5.07 9.80 -1.64
CA ILE A 140 6.31 9.37 -0.98
C ILE A 140 5.98 8.70 0.36
N VAL A 141 5.10 9.31 1.15
CA VAL A 141 4.67 8.75 2.45
C VAL A 141 3.82 7.50 2.23
N LEU A 142 2.91 7.52 1.25
CA LEU A 142 2.07 6.38 0.91
C LEU A 142 2.90 5.18 0.41
N PHE A 143 3.98 5.44 -0.32
CA PHE A 143 4.96 4.42 -0.67
C PHE A 143 5.62 3.80 0.56
N ALA A 144 6.10 4.63 1.51
CA ALA A 144 6.72 4.15 2.73
C ALA A 144 5.76 3.29 3.57
N VAL A 145 4.48 3.70 3.67
CA VAL A 145 3.42 2.93 4.34
C VAL A 145 3.17 1.60 3.62
N SER A 146 3.09 1.61 2.28
CA SER A 146 2.91 0.39 1.48
C SER A 146 4.06 -0.60 1.68
N PHE A 147 5.29 -0.11 1.69
CA PHE A 147 6.49 -0.92 1.93
C PHE A 147 6.52 -1.49 3.36
N TYR A 148 6.10 -0.70 4.36
CA TYR A 148 5.95 -1.17 5.73
C TYR A 148 4.94 -2.33 5.82
N LEU A 149 3.76 -2.18 5.20
CA LEU A 149 2.73 -3.22 5.19
C LEU A 149 3.21 -4.48 4.47
N LEU A 150 3.90 -4.33 3.34
CA LEU A 150 4.52 -5.44 2.62
C LEU A 150 5.47 -6.23 3.51
N LYS A 151 6.42 -5.53 4.15
CA LYS A 151 7.38 -6.14 5.08
C LYS A 151 6.68 -6.89 6.21
N GLN A 152 5.69 -6.28 6.85
CA GLN A 152 4.96 -6.87 7.96
C GLN A 152 4.20 -8.14 7.55
N ASP A 153 3.53 -8.12 6.39
CA ASP A 153 2.78 -9.27 5.91
C ASP A 153 3.70 -10.42 5.50
N VAL A 154 4.83 -10.14 4.86
CA VAL A 154 5.84 -11.17 4.53
C VAL A 154 6.37 -11.83 5.79
N MET A 155 6.74 -11.04 6.81
CA MET A 155 7.24 -11.58 8.10
C MET A 155 6.19 -12.45 8.79
N ARG A 156 4.93 -12.01 8.85
CA ARG A 156 3.84 -12.75 9.48
C ARG A 156 3.47 -14.03 8.71
N ALA A 157 3.49 -14.00 7.39
CA ALA A 157 3.27 -15.18 6.55
C ALA A 157 4.37 -16.24 6.76
N SER A 158 5.64 -15.82 6.85
CA SER A 158 6.78 -16.72 7.07
C SER A 158 6.76 -17.40 8.43
N LEU A 159 6.36 -16.67 9.47
CA LEU A 159 6.23 -17.22 10.83
C LEU A 159 5.10 -18.25 10.94
N SER A 160 3.98 -18.01 10.26
CA SER A 160 2.86 -18.97 10.20
C SER A 160 3.26 -20.26 9.50
N GLY A 161 4.03 -20.18 8.42
CA GLY A 161 4.56 -21.35 7.71
C GLY A 161 5.49 -22.22 8.56
N LYS A 162 6.41 -21.58 9.31
CA LYS A 162 7.32 -22.29 10.21
C LYS A 162 6.58 -23.00 11.36
N ARG A 163 5.56 -22.39 11.91
CA ARG A 163 4.73 -23.02 12.97
C ARG A 163 4.02 -24.26 12.48
N LEU A 164 3.44 -24.23 11.29
CA LEU A 164 2.78 -25.40 10.69
C LEU A 164 3.77 -26.54 10.46
N GLN A 165 4.94 -26.24 9.93
CA GLN A 165 5.99 -27.24 9.66
C GLN A 165 6.53 -27.87 10.94
N GLY A 166 6.75 -27.09 12.01
CA GLY A 166 7.15 -27.58 13.33
C GLY A 166 6.09 -28.47 13.97
N SER A 167 4.79 -28.14 13.84
CA SER A 167 3.70 -28.96 14.33
C SER A 167 3.57 -30.31 13.62
N LEU A 168 3.79 -30.34 12.30
CA LEU A 168 3.78 -31.59 11.51
C LEU A 168 4.95 -32.50 11.89
N MET A 169 6.13 -31.96 12.09
CA MET A 169 7.30 -32.74 12.51
C MET A 169 7.15 -33.31 13.92
N SER A 170 6.61 -32.55 14.86
CA SER A 170 6.36 -33.03 16.22
C SER A 170 5.29 -34.13 16.28
N GLY A 171 4.25 -34.02 15.43
CA GLY A 171 3.22 -35.06 15.31
C GLY A 171 3.75 -36.38 14.73
N GLN A 172 4.67 -36.31 13.77
CA GLN A 172 5.33 -37.51 13.22
C GLN A 172 6.23 -38.21 14.24
N THR A 173 7.03 -37.45 15.01
CA THR A 173 7.89 -38.04 16.06
C THR A 173 7.08 -38.73 17.14
N SER A 174 5.97 -38.15 17.57
CA SER A 174 5.10 -38.79 18.59
C SER A 174 4.42 -40.08 18.09
N ALA A 175 4.04 -40.13 16.81
CA ALA A 175 3.46 -41.33 16.21
C ALA A 175 4.49 -42.49 16.09
N TRP A 176 5.75 -42.17 15.80
CA TRP A 176 6.82 -43.17 15.74
C TRP A 176 7.16 -43.76 17.13
N THR A 177 7.22 -42.94 18.17
CA THR A 177 7.50 -43.41 19.54
C THR A 177 6.35 -44.28 20.10
N SER A 178 5.11 -43.96 19.80
CA SER A 178 3.96 -44.80 20.23
C SER A 178 3.86 -46.12 19.50
N SER A 179 4.32 -46.22 18.24
CA SER A 179 4.36 -47.43 17.47
C SER A 179 5.43 -48.43 17.98
N GLN A 180 6.54 -47.95 18.52
CA GLN A 180 7.61 -48.77 19.03
C GLN A 180 7.38 -49.27 20.48
N GLN A 181 6.44 -48.70 21.23
CA GLN A 181 6.09 -49.15 22.58
C GLN A 181 5.02 -50.27 22.57
N ASN A 182 4.39 -50.58 21.43
CA ASN A 182 3.36 -51.62 21.32
C ASN A 182 3.83 -52.88 20.60
N THR A 183 5.13 -53.03 20.36
CA THR A 183 5.81 -54.23 19.88
C THR A 183 6.72 -54.79 20.95
#